data_29ac47e79bcca0f27dbe766fb90c8bb7
#
_entry.id   29ac47e79bcca0f27dbe766fb90c8bb7
#
_cell.length_a   1.000
_cell.length_b   1.000
_cell.length_c   1.000
_cell.angle_alpha   90.00
_cell.angle_beta   90.00
_cell.angle_gamma   90.00
#
_symmetry.space_group_name_H-M   'P 1'
#
loop_
_entity.id
_entity.type
_entity.pdbx_description
1 polymer ?
#
loop_
_entity_poly.entity_id
_entity_poly.type
_entity_poly.pdbx_seq_one_letter_code
_entity_poly.pdbx_strand_id
1 'polypeptide(L)'
;LKRLSAGRGKALDEVEAAMLVTSPESGEVQALIGSRQPRFAGFNRALDAVRPIGSLIKPAVYLTALERPSQYTLTSWLSDTPFSVKGQDGQVWKPQNYDRQAHGNVFLYQALANSYNLSTAKLGLALGVPTVLKTLERLGVSREFPAYPSMLLGAASLTPLEVAGMYQTLANGGFNTPLRGIRSVLTAEGEPLKRYPFQIQQRFDPGAIYLVQNAMQRVMREGTGRSVYSQLPASLNLAGKTGTSNDSRDSWFAGFSQDLLTVVWMGRDDNGKTPLTGATGALQVWTGFMRKA
;
A
#
# COMPACT_ATOMS: atom_id res chain seq x y z
N LEU A 1 10.36 -10.50 -13.38
CA LEU A 1 10.43 -9.56 -14.51
C LEU A 1 10.51 -10.26 -15.86
N LYS A 2 11.40 -11.24 -16.09
CA LYS A 2 11.48 -11.99 -17.35
C LYS A 2 10.13 -12.54 -17.85
N ARG A 3 9.24 -13.00 -16.94
CA ARG A 3 7.89 -13.46 -17.32
C ARG A 3 6.96 -12.30 -17.70
N LEU A 4 7.13 -11.13 -17.09
CA LEU A 4 6.34 -9.94 -17.42
C LEU A 4 6.79 -9.31 -18.76
N SER A 5 8.06 -9.48 -19.12
CA SER A 5 8.60 -8.98 -20.40
C SER A 5 8.21 -9.85 -21.60
N ALA A 6 7.80 -11.09 -21.38
CA ALA A 6 7.31 -11.96 -22.45
C ALA A 6 6.07 -11.34 -23.10
N GLY A 7 6.20 -10.87 -24.33
CA GLY A 7 5.15 -10.20 -25.12
C GLY A 7 5.04 -8.67 -24.97
N ARG A 8 5.84 -8.01 -24.11
CA ARG A 8 5.82 -6.53 -23.92
C ARG A 8 7.06 -5.81 -24.46
N GLY A 9 8.00 -6.55 -25.06
CA GLY A 9 9.18 -6.00 -25.74
C GLY A 9 10.07 -5.12 -24.87
N LYS A 10 10.77 -4.17 -25.49
CA LYS A 10 11.71 -3.24 -24.85
C LYS A 10 11.06 -2.31 -23.79
N ALA A 11 9.72 -2.25 -23.71
CA ALA A 11 9.02 -1.35 -22.80
C ALA A 11 9.28 -1.64 -21.29
N LEU A 12 9.84 -2.80 -20.94
CA LEU A 12 10.21 -3.16 -19.57
C LEU A 12 11.72 -3.18 -19.31
N ASP A 13 12.57 -2.87 -20.27
CA ASP A 13 14.03 -2.93 -20.12
C ASP A 13 14.54 -1.94 -19.06
N GLU A 14 13.89 -0.77 -18.95
CA GLU A 14 14.24 0.28 -17.99
C GLU A 14 13.42 0.24 -16.71
N VAL A 15 12.51 -0.74 -16.56
CA VAL A 15 11.70 -0.88 -15.36
C VAL A 15 12.52 -1.59 -14.27
N GLU A 16 12.67 -0.93 -13.15
CA GLU A 16 13.27 -1.44 -11.93
C GLU A 16 12.21 -2.01 -10.98
N ALA A 17 12.68 -2.72 -9.96
CA ALA A 17 11.81 -3.27 -8.94
C ALA A 17 12.48 -3.23 -7.56
N ALA A 18 11.65 -3.04 -6.54
CA ALA A 18 12.03 -3.24 -5.15
C ALA A 18 11.01 -4.14 -4.46
N MET A 19 11.49 -4.91 -3.49
CA MET A 19 10.64 -5.80 -2.71
C MET A 19 11.14 -5.85 -1.26
N LEU A 20 10.20 -5.78 -0.35
CA LEU A 20 10.45 -5.93 1.08
C LEU A 20 9.51 -7.00 1.64
N VAL A 21 10.07 -7.91 2.41
CA VAL A 21 9.32 -8.97 3.11
C VAL A 21 9.56 -8.82 4.60
N THR A 22 8.49 -8.76 5.38
CA THR A 22 8.54 -8.61 6.84
C THR A 22 7.60 -9.60 7.52
N SER A 23 7.88 -9.90 8.78
CA SER A 23 6.94 -10.59 9.66
C SER A 23 5.93 -9.57 10.21
N PRO A 24 4.61 -9.79 10.03
CA PRO A 24 3.59 -8.89 10.60
C PRO A 24 3.69 -8.74 12.11
N GLU A 25 3.92 -9.82 12.83
CA GLU A 25 3.96 -9.86 14.28
C GLU A 25 5.20 -9.15 14.85
N SER A 26 6.38 -9.47 14.33
CA SER A 26 7.65 -9.00 14.92
C SER A 26 8.22 -7.74 14.27
N GLY A 27 7.74 -7.35 13.09
CA GLY A 27 8.31 -6.27 12.28
C GLY A 27 9.69 -6.60 11.71
N GLU A 28 10.13 -7.85 11.79
CA GLU A 28 11.45 -8.23 11.29
C GLU A 28 11.49 -8.25 9.76
N VAL A 29 12.49 -7.59 9.22
CA VAL A 29 12.79 -7.62 7.79
C VAL A 29 13.44 -8.95 7.45
N GLN A 30 12.70 -9.82 6.77
CA GLN A 30 13.16 -11.15 6.37
C GLN A 30 13.89 -11.14 5.03
N ALA A 31 13.47 -10.24 4.12
CA ALA A 31 14.14 -10.06 2.84
C ALA A 31 13.97 -8.62 2.34
N LEU A 32 15.02 -8.10 1.70
CA LEU A 32 15.04 -6.79 1.09
C LEU A 32 15.75 -6.87 -0.26
N ILE A 33 15.07 -6.44 -1.31
CA ILE A 33 15.61 -6.37 -2.68
C ILE A 33 15.42 -4.95 -3.19
N GLY A 34 16.51 -4.25 -3.44
CA GLY A 34 16.52 -2.84 -3.88
C GLY A 34 16.74 -2.63 -5.38
N SER A 35 16.95 -3.70 -6.14
CA SER A 35 17.15 -3.66 -7.59
C SER A 35 16.85 -5.01 -8.23
N ARG A 36 16.51 -5.02 -9.52
CA ARG A 36 16.43 -6.25 -10.30
C ARG A 36 17.79 -6.93 -10.52
N GLN A 37 18.87 -6.21 -10.28
CA GLN A 37 20.24 -6.73 -10.31
C GLN A 37 20.74 -6.95 -8.86
N PRO A 38 20.70 -8.17 -8.32
CA PRO A 38 20.89 -8.42 -6.89
C PRO A 38 22.32 -8.15 -6.38
N ARG A 39 23.31 -7.98 -7.28
CA ARG A 39 24.72 -7.68 -6.93
C ARG A 39 25.12 -6.24 -7.28
N PHE A 40 24.17 -5.40 -7.64
CA PHE A 40 24.44 -4.00 -7.95
C PHE A 40 24.64 -3.22 -6.64
N ALA A 41 25.88 -2.79 -6.40
CA ALA A 41 26.22 -1.90 -5.30
C ALA A 41 25.91 -0.45 -5.71
N GLY A 42 24.68 -0.02 -5.52
CA GLY A 42 24.22 1.32 -5.90
C GLY A 42 22.93 1.70 -5.19
N PHE A 43 22.11 2.49 -5.86
CA PHE A 43 20.85 3.00 -5.34
C PHE A 43 19.89 1.87 -4.91
N ASN A 44 19.61 1.82 -3.61
CA ASN A 44 18.71 0.81 -3.04
C ASN A 44 17.26 1.33 -3.04
N ARG A 45 16.49 0.94 -4.02
CA ARG A 45 15.11 1.45 -4.21
C ARG A 45 14.16 1.04 -3.10
N ALA A 46 14.44 -0.03 -2.37
CA ALA A 46 13.63 -0.41 -1.22
C ALA A 46 13.73 0.57 -0.06
N LEU A 47 14.88 1.23 0.09
CA LEU A 47 15.17 2.17 1.16
C LEU A 47 15.05 3.63 0.73
N ASP A 48 15.42 3.95 -0.53
CA ASP A 48 15.72 5.31 -0.94
C ASP A 48 14.78 5.86 -2.03
N ALA A 49 14.03 4.98 -2.76
CA ALA A 49 13.12 5.45 -3.81
C ALA A 49 11.83 6.01 -3.22
N VAL A 50 11.78 7.33 -3.03
CA VAL A 50 10.58 8.06 -2.59
C VAL A 50 9.65 8.28 -3.78
N ARG A 51 8.50 7.58 -3.80
CA ARG A 51 7.56 7.56 -4.94
C ARG A 51 6.12 7.73 -4.50
N PRO A 52 5.25 8.37 -5.30
CA PRO A 52 3.83 8.45 -5.02
C PRO A 52 3.23 7.04 -4.87
N ILE A 53 2.55 6.80 -3.74
CA ILE A 53 2.04 5.46 -3.42
C ILE A 53 0.69 5.15 -4.08
N GLY A 54 0.05 6.14 -4.68
CA GLY A 54 -1.25 5.97 -5.31
C GLY A 54 -2.27 5.34 -4.37
N SER A 55 -3.06 4.43 -4.88
CA SER A 55 -4.15 3.81 -4.12
C SER A 55 -3.72 2.97 -2.90
N LEU A 56 -2.41 2.85 -2.60
CA LEU A 56 -1.97 2.22 -1.34
C LEU A 56 -2.34 3.05 -0.10
N ILE A 57 -2.65 4.34 -0.26
CA ILE A 57 -3.15 5.19 0.84
C ILE A 57 -4.56 4.84 1.28
N LYS A 58 -5.37 4.26 0.40
CA LYS A 58 -6.81 4.09 0.62
C LYS A 58 -7.17 3.33 1.91
N PRO A 59 -6.49 2.24 2.31
CA PRO A 59 -6.77 1.61 3.60
C PRO A 59 -6.75 2.59 4.77
N ALA A 60 -5.88 3.61 4.77
CA ALA A 60 -5.87 4.64 5.83
C ALA A 60 -7.14 5.52 5.79
N VAL A 61 -7.63 5.89 4.61
CA VAL A 61 -8.90 6.64 4.48
C VAL A 61 -10.07 5.84 5.04
N TYR A 62 -10.15 4.55 4.68
CA TYR A 62 -11.24 3.68 5.14
C TYR A 62 -11.12 3.32 6.62
N LEU A 63 -9.91 3.16 7.15
CA LEU A 63 -9.67 2.98 8.58
C LEU A 63 -10.17 4.20 9.38
N THR A 64 -9.85 5.41 8.90
CA THR A 64 -10.33 6.66 9.52
C THR A 64 -11.86 6.71 9.59
N ALA A 65 -12.55 6.18 8.59
CA ALA A 65 -14.02 6.08 8.61
C ALA A 65 -14.49 5.00 9.60
N LEU A 66 -13.90 3.82 9.56
CA LEU A 66 -14.32 2.66 10.35
C LEU A 66 -13.98 2.78 11.85
N GLU A 67 -13.11 3.71 12.25
CA GLU A 67 -12.96 4.14 13.66
C GLU A 67 -14.15 4.97 14.17
N ARG A 68 -15.17 5.21 13.33
CA ARG A 68 -16.42 5.92 13.68
C ARG A 68 -17.63 5.00 13.45
N PRO A 69 -17.78 3.91 14.24
CA PRO A 69 -18.77 2.86 13.98
C PRO A 69 -20.22 3.33 14.01
N SER A 70 -20.52 4.46 14.69
CA SER A 70 -21.84 5.10 14.66
C SER A 70 -22.16 5.78 13.31
N GLN A 71 -21.16 6.04 12.47
CA GLN A 71 -21.34 6.74 11.19
C GLN A 71 -21.04 5.84 9.98
N TYR A 72 -20.06 4.93 10.11
CA TYR A 72 -19.56 4.12 9.00
C TYR A 72 -19.46 2.64 9.36
N THR A 73 -19.95 1.82 8.46
CA THR A 73 -19.80 0.36 8.47
C THR A 73 -19.31 -0.10 7.09
N LEU A 74 -18.98 -1.37 6.93
CA LEU A 74 -18.61 -1.93 5.62
C LEU A 74 -19.72 -1.77 4.57
N THR A 75 -20.97 -1.74 5.01
CA THR A 75 -22.16 -1.59 4.13
C THR A 75 -22.70 -0.18 4.07
N SER A 76 -21.99 0.82 4.61
CA SER A 76 -22.35 2.22 4.41
C SER A 76 -22.31 2.58 2.94
N TRP A 77 -23.33 3.31 2.46
CA TRP A 77 -23.37 3.80 1.10
C TRP A 77 -22.43 4.97 0.89
N LEU A 78 -21.61 4.88 -0.14
CA LEU A 78 -20.74 5.95 -0.62
C LEU A 78 -21.17 6.35 -2.03
N SER A 79 -21.14 7.65 -2.31
CA SER A 79 -21.41 8.18 -3.64
C SER A 79 -20.17 8.15 -4.51
N ASP A 80 -20.20 7.37 -5.58
CA ASP A 80 -19.14 7.31 -6.62
C ASP A 80 -19.54 8.10 -7.86
N THR A 81 -19.91 9.38 -7.68
CA THR A 81 -20.32 10.29 -8.75
C THR A 81 -19.30 11.41 -8.94
N PRO A 82 -19.17 11.99 -10.16
CA PRO A 82 -18.25 13.08 -10.44
C PRO A 82 -18.47 14.30 -9.52
N PHE A 83 -17.39 14.95 -9.16
CA PHE A 83 -17.38 16.20 -8.39
C PHE A 83 -16.08 16.96 -8.63
N SER A 84 -16.03 18.20 -8.14
CA SER A 84 -14.82 19.02 -8.16
C SER A 84 -14.68 19.80 -6.86
N VAL A 85 -13.43 20.07 -6.47
CA VAL A 85 -13.11 20.91 -5.32
C VAL A 85 -12.20 22.03 -5.79
N LYS A 86 -12.54 23.27 -5.45
CA LYS A 86 -11.69 24.42 -5.69
C LYS A 86 -10.73 24.58 -4.51
N GLY A 87 -9.43 24.51 -4.79
CA GLY A 87 -8.39 24.78 -3.80
C GLY A 87 -8.31 26.27 -3.42
N GLN A 88 -7.60 26.55 -2.34
CA GLN A 88 -7.34 27.94 -1.89
C GLN A 88 -6.51 28.74 -2.91
N ASP A 89 -5.69 28.03 -3.70
CA ASP A 89 -4.90 28.57 -4.82
C ASP A 89 -5.72 28.83 -6.10
N GLY A 90 -7.04 28.61 -6.04
CA GLY A 90 -7.95 28.75 -7.18
C GLY A 90 -7.93 27.57 -8.17
N GLN A 91 -7.02 26.61 -8.02
CA GLN A 91 -7.00 25.42 -8.86
C GLN A 91 -8.19 24.51 -8.56
N VAL A 92 -8.72 23.88 -9.62
CA VAL A 92 -9.86 22.99 -9.49
C VAL A 92 -9.39 21.54 -9.60
N TRP A 93 -9.49 20.80 -8.51
CA TRP A 93 -9.22 19.38 -8.48
C TRP A 93 -10.46 18.59 -8.90
N LYS A 94 -10.30 17.77 -9.96
CA LYS A 94 -11.38 16.93 -10.52
C LYS A 94 -10.88 15.48 -10.57
N PRO A 95 -11.04 14.69 -9.50
CA PRO A 95 -10.64 13.29 -9.52
C PRO A 95 -11.52 12.49 -10.49
N GLN A 96 -10.95 11.39 -11.00
CA GLN A 96 -11.65 10.43 -11.87
C GLN A 96 -11.32 9.01 -11.44
N ASN A 97 -12.24 8.08 -11.65
CA ASN A 97 -11.96 6.67 -11.55
C ASN A 97 -11.00 6.22 -12.66
N TYR A 98 -10.28 5.13 -12.43
CA TYR A 98 -9.33 4.60 -13.41
C TYR A 98 -9.99 4.23 -14.74
N ASP A 99 -11.18 3.65 -14.70
CA ASP A 99 -12.01 3.30 -15.86
C ASP A 99 -12.77 4.48 -16.46
N ARG A 100 -12.63 5.68 -15.85
CA ARG A 100 -13.34 6.93 -16.21
C ARG A 100 -14.85 6.86 -16.11
N GLN A 101 -15.38 5.88 -15.36
CA GLN A 101 -16.83 5.70 -15.14
C GLN A 101 -17.22 6.11 -13.73
N ALA A 102 -18.46 6.49 -13.55
CA ALA A 102 -19.11 6.69 -12.26
C ALA A 102 -19.96 5.47 -11.94
N HIS A 103 -19.92 4.97 -10.70
CA HIS A 103 -20.59 3.74 -10.30
C HIS A 103 -21.83 4.00 -9.42
N GLY A 104 -22.23 5.29 -9.29
CA GLY A 104 -23.41 5.66 -8.51
C GLY A 104 -23.19 5.46 -7.00
N ASN A 105 -24.13 4.83 -6.34
CA ASN A 105 -24.01 4.47 -4.93
C ASN A 105 -23.38 3.07 -4.80
N VAL A 106 -22.32 2.96 -4.02
CA VAL A 106 -21.58 1.71 -3.79
C VAL A 106 -21.39 1.51 -2.29
N PHE A 107 -21.28 0.27 -1.84
CA PHE A 107 -20.91 0.02 -0.46
C PHE A 107 -19.45 0.38 -0.18
N LEU A 108 -19.17 0.78 1.06
CA LEU A 108 -17.83 1.15 1.50
C LEU A 108 -16.80 0.05 1.17
N TYR A 109 -17.08 -1.21 1.46
CA TYR A 109 -16.17 -2.31 1.13
C TYR A 109 -15.95 -2.46 -0.38
N GLN A 110 -17.00 -2.26 -1.20
CA GLN A 110 -16.89 -2.33 -2.67
C GLN A 110 -16.02 -1.22 -3.23
N ALA A 111 -16.15 -0.01 -2.67
CA ALA A 111 -15.33 1.13 -3.07
C ALA A 111 -13.84 0.88 -2.81
N LEU A 112 -13.47 0.26 -1.67
CA LEU A 112 -12.09 -0.15 -1.41
C LEU A 112 -11.66 -1.32 -2.30
N ALA A 113 -12.50 -2.34 -2.46
CA ALA A 113 -12.19 -3.54 -3.25
C ALA A 113 -11.88 -3.20 -4.71
N ASN A 114 -12.69 -2.35 -5.33
CA ASN A 114 -12.51 -1.91 -6.71
C ASN A 114 -11.60 -0.67 -6.83
N SER A 115 -11.15 -0.12 -5.69
CA SER A 115 -10.26 1.04 -5.68
C SER A 115 -10.86 2.28 -6.34
N TYR A 116 -12.16 2.53 -6.16
CA TYR A 116 -12.82 3.71 -6.73
C TYR A 116 -12.25 5.00 -6.14
N ASN A 117 -11.95 5.95 -7.01
CA ASN A 117 -11.34 7.22 -6.62
C ASN A 117 -12.38 8.23 -6.15
N LEU A 118 -13.53 8.31 -6.84
CA LEU A 118 -14.56 9.32 -6.56
C LEU A 118 -15.14 9.12 -5.15
N SER A 119 -15.56 7.91 -4.83
CA SER A 119 -16.09 7.57 -3.51
C SER A 119 -15.05 7.70 -2.41
N THR A 120 -13.80 7.28 -2.64
CA THR A 120 -12.71 7.44 -1.67
C THR A 120 -12.42 8.91 -1.39
N ALA A 121 -12.35 9.75 -2.43
CA ALA A 121 -12.06 11.16 -2.29
C ALA A 121 -13.19 11.90 -1.54
N LYS A 122 -14.45 11.62 -1.85
CA LYS A 122 -15.60 12.19 -1.11
C LYS A 122 -15.59 11.77 0.35
N LEU A 123 -15.34 10.47 0.62
CA LEU A 123 -15.23 9.96 1.99
C LEU A 123 -14.12 10.69 2.75
N GLY A 124 -12.91 10.76 2.17
CA GLY A 124 -11.77 11.43 2.80
C GLY A 124 -11.97 12.91 3.04
N LEU A 125 -12.67 13.62 2.13
CA LEU A 125 -13.04 15.01 2.32
C LEU A 125 -14.06 15.18 3.46
N ALA A 126 -15.04 14.30 3.56
CA ALA A 126 -16.02 14.30 4.64
C ALA A 126 -15.39 14.03 6.02
N LEU A 127 -14.36 13.17 6.06
CA LEU A 127 -13.58 12.88 7.26
C LEU A 127 -12.61 14.02 7.64
N GLY A 128 -12.21 14.81 6.66
CA GLY A 128 -11.18 15.83 6.74
C GLY A 128 -9.79 15.29 6.40
N VAL A 129 -9.11 15.90 5.43
CA VAL A 129 -7.75 15.50 5.01
C VAL A 129 -6.77 15.44 6.19
N PRO A 130 -6.72 16.44 7.12
CA PRO A 130 -5.84 16.36 8.28
C PRO A 130 -6.09 15.13 9.17
N THR A 131 -7.34 14.68 9.30
CA THR A 131 -7.68 13.48 10.09
C THR A 131 -7.12 12.22 9.44
N VAL A 132 -7.21 12.13 8.11
CA VAL A 132 -6.62 11.01 7.36
C VAL A 132 -5.10 11.01 7.47
N LEU A 133 -4.45 12.18 7.40
CA LEU A 133 -2.99 12.30 7.59
C LEU A 133 -2.57 11.88 9.01
N LYS A 134 -3.34 12.21 10.03
CA LYS A 134 -3.14 11.67 11.40
C LYS A 134 -3.25 10.15 11.46
N THR A 135 -4.15 9.54 10.69
CA THR A 135 -4.22 8.09 10.60
C THR A 135 -2.97 7.50 9.96
N LEU A 136 -2.38 8.15 8.94
CA LEU A 136 -1.10 7.73 8.37
C LEU A 136 0.04 7.80 9.39
N GLU A 137 0.12 8.86 10.18
CA GLU A 137 1.10 8.98 11.26
C GLU A 137 0.96 7.84 12.28
N ARG A 138 -0.27 7.55 12.72
CA ARG A 138 -0.57 6.43 13.63
C ARG A 138 -0.24 5.07 13.01
N LEU A 139 -0.34 4.91 11.70
CA LEU A 139 0.10 3.72 10.97
C LEU A 139 1.62 3.58 10.88
N GLY A 140 2.38 4.58 11.32
CA GLY A 140 3.85 4.53 11.37
C GLY A 140 4.55 5.36 10.30
N VAL A 141 3.83 6.17 9.54
CA VAL A 141 4.42 7.09 8.56
C VAL A 141 4.90 8.35 9.28
N SER A 142 6.22 8.58 9.31
CA SER A 142 6.82 9.73 10.00
C SER A 142 6.95 10.99 9.14
N ARG A 143 6.65 10.90 7.84
CA ARG A 143 6.71 12.06 6.94
C ARG A 143 5.51 12.97 7.16
N GLU A 144 5.77 14.26 7.17
CA GLU A 144 4.73 15.29 7.14
C GLU A 144 4.28 15.57 5.70
N PHE A 145 2.98 15.74 5.53
CA PHE A 145 2.39 16.05 4.24
C PHE A 145 1.46 17.27 4.34
N PRO A 146 1.42 18.11 3.30
CA PRO A 146 0.42 19.16 3.22
C PRO A 146 -0.98 18.55 3.08
N ALA A 147 -1.97 19.17 3.70
CA ALA A 147 -3.36 18.67 3.71
C ALA A 147 -4.11 18.97 2.39
N TYR A 148 -3.53 18.61 1.26
CA TYR A 148 -4.18 18.73 -0.05
C TYR A 148 -5.15 17.56 -0.32
N PRO A 149 -6.28 17.81 -1.00
CA PRO A 149 -7.24 16.76 -1.38
C PRO A 149 -6.62 15.59 -2.16
N SER A 150 -5.59 15.84 -2.96
CA SER A 150 -4.88 14.81 -3.73
C SER A 150 -4.18 13.76 -2.85
N MET A 151 -3.90 14.08 -1.58
CA MET A 151 -3.35 13.12 -0.62
C MET A 151 -4.28 11.92 -0.41
N LEU A 152 -5.59 12.13 -0.49
CA LEU A 152 -6.59 11.05 -0.36
C LEU A 152 -6.50 9.99 -1.46
N LEU A 153 -5.85 10.29 -2.57
CA LEU A 153 -5.64 9.39 -3.69
C LEU A 153 -4.17 8.98 -3.90
N GLY A 154 -3.30 9.31 -2.92
CA GLY A 154 -1.92 8.82 -2.87
C GLY A 154 -0.90 9.70 -3.58
N ALA A 155 -1.09 11.02 -3.59
CA ALA A 155 -0.03 11.97 -3.91
C ALA A 155 1.11 11.94 -2.86
N ALA A 156 0.87 11.33 -1.69
CA ALA A 156 1.91 11.06 -0.71
C ALA A 156 3.01 10.18 -1.30
N SER A 157 4.25 10.64 -1.18
CA SER A 157 5.42 9.90 -1.67
C SER A 157 6.16 9.23 -0.52
N LEU A 158 6.31 7.91 -0.60
CA LEU A 158 6.96 7.06 0.41
C LEU A 158 7.96 6.12 -0.27
N THR A 159 8.92 5.62 0.52
CA THR A 159 9.76 4.49 0.12
C THR A 159 9.02 3.17 0.32
N PRO A 160 9.43 2.07 -0.34
CA PRO A 160 8.90 0.73 -0.05
C PRO A 160 9.02 0.33 1.42
N LEU A 161 10.09 0.76 2.11
CA LEU A 161 10.26 0.53 3.55
C LEU A 161 9.18 1.26 4.38
N GLU A 162 8.90 2.52 4.08
CA GLU A 162 7.85 3.29 4.77
C GLU A 162 6.45 2.72 4.49
N VAL A 163 6.19 2.28 3.25
CA VAL A 163 4.95 1.56 2.92
C VAL A 163 4.84 0.25 3.72
N ALA A 164 5.93 -0.51 3.86
CA ALA A 164 5.92 -1.71 4.68
C ALA A 164 5.64 -1.40 6.15
N GLY A 165 6.21 -0.33 6.72
CA GLY A 165 5.90 0.14 8.07
C GLY A 165 4.41 0.50 8.26
N MET A 166 3.84 1.21 7.29
CA MET A 166 2.41 1.55 7.29
C MET A 166 1.52 0.28 7.25
N TYR A 167 1.82 -0.66 6.37
CA TYR A 167 1.04 -1.89 6.22
C TYR A 167 1.28 -2.90 7.35
N GLN A 168 2.44 -2.83 8.02
CA GLN A 168 2.75 -3.66 9.17
C GLN A 168 1.73 -3.45 10.30
N THR A 169 1.36 -2.21 10.60
CA THR A 169 0.34 -1.88 11.61
C THR A 169 -1.04 -2.44 11.21
N LEU A 170 -1.39 -2.39 9.91
CA LEU A 170 -2.62 -3.00 9.40
C LEU A 170 -2.59 -4.53 9.49
N ALA A 171 -1.47 -5.16 9.16
CA ALA A 171 -1.31 -6.61 9.17
C ALA A 171 -1.26 -7.18 10.59
N ASN A 172 -0.73 -6.41 11.56
CA ASN A 172 -0.57 -6.81 12.96
C ASN A 172 -1.75 -6.36 13.86
N GLY A 173 -2.97 -6.39 13.36
CA GLY A 173 -4.15 -6.14 14.18
C GLY A 173 -4.24 -4.75 14.80
N GLY A 174 -3.54 -3.75 14.27
CA GLY A 174 -3.50 -2.38 14.79
C GLY A 174 -2.36 -2.10 15.77
N PHE A 175 -1.49 -3.09 15.98
CA PHE A 175 -0.27 -2.91 16.75
C PHE A 175 0.86 -2.43 15.85
N ASN A 176 1.39 -1.26 16.13
CA ASN A 176 2.58 -0.76 15.47
C ASN A 176 3.82 -1.42 16.06
N THR A 177 4.58 -2.08 15.20
CA THR A 177 5.88 -2.69 15.52
C THR A 177 6.89 -2.13 14.52
N PRO A 178 7.83 -1.27 14.93
CA PRO A 178 8.83 -0.71 14.03
C PRO A 178 9.61 -1.80 13.29
N LEU A 179 9.81 -1.59 11.99
CA LEU A 179 10.56 -2.54 11.18
C LEU A 179 12.03 -2.57 11.62
N ARG A 180 12.61 -3.76 11.71
CA ARG A 180 14.01 -3.95 12.09
C ARG A 180 14.69 -5.05 11.28
N GLY A 181 15.85 -4.74 10.73
CA GLY A 181 16.75 -5.70 10.06
C GLY A 181 17.89 -6.18 10.92
N ILE A 182 18.14 -5.53 12.09
CA ILE A 182 19.22 -5.84 13.01
C ILE A 182 18.65 -6.02 14.41
N ARG A 183 18.89 -7.17 15.04
CA ARG A 183 18.50 -7.44 16.44
C ARG A 183 19.53 -6.98 17.43
N SER A 184 20.82 -7.24 17.14
CA SER A 184 21.93 -6.85 17.99
C SER A 184 23.22 -6.70 17.19
N VAL A 185 24.13 -5.90 17.71
CA VAL A 185 25.52 -5.80 17.27
C VAL A 185 26.38 -6.36 18.39
N LEU A 186 27.28 -7.29 18.05
CA LEU A 186 28.15 -7.97 18.99
C LEU A 186 29.62 -7.68 18.65
N THR A 187 30.51 -7.82 19.62
CA THR A 187 31.97 -7.89 19.38
C THR A 187 32.31 -9.22 18.70
N ALA A 188 33.59 -9.38 18.30
CA ALA A 188 34.09 -10.66 17.77
C ALA A 188 34.00 -11.79 18.79
N GLU A 189 34.08 -11.46 20.09
CA GLU A 189 34.00 -12.38 21.23
C GLU A 189 32.52 -12.71 21.62
N GLY A 190 31.52 -12.09 20.94
CA GLY A 190 30.09 -12.33 21.18
C GLY A 190 29.46 -11.41 22.22
N GLU A 191 30.22 -10.44 22.79
CA GLU A 191 29.68 -9.50 23.75
C GLU A 191 28.78 -8.45 23.09
N PRO A 192 27.61 -8.12 23.68
CA PRO A 192 26.66 -7.21 23.06
C PRO A 192 27.13 -5.74 23.13
N LEU A 193 27.40 -5.14 21.96
CA LEU A 193 27.67 -3.70 21.83
C LEU A 193 26.37 -2.89 21.80
N LYS A 194 25.34 -3.39 21.11
CA LYS A 194 24.04 -2.74 21.03
C LYS A 194 22.94 -3.77 20.79
N ARG A 195 21.82 -3.59 21.46
CA ARG A 195 20.58 -4.36 21.24
C ARG A 195 19.49 -3.43 20.75
N TYR A 196 18.69 -3.90 19.80
CA TYR A 196 17.48 -3.24 19.31
C TYR A 196 16.29 -4.03 19.84
N PRO A 197 15.70 -3.62 20.98
CA PRO A 197 14.61 -4.37 21.60
C PRO A 197 13.39 -4.41 20.71
N PHE A 198 12.59 -5.45 20.89
CA PHE A 198 11.25 -5.51 20.32
C PHE A 198 10.40 -4.41 20.95
N GLN A 199 9.68 -3.65 20.11
CA GLN A 199 8.75 -2.61 20.52
C GLN A 199 7.41 -2.89 19.88
N ILE A 200 6.34 -2.81 20.66
CA ILE A 200 4.98 -2.97 20.19
C ILE A 200 4.08 -1.93 20.88
N GLN A 201 3.25 -1.26 20.11
CA GLN A 201 2.31 -0.28 20.64
C GLN A 201 0.97 -0.42 19.94
N GLN A 202 -0.09 -0.62 20.69
CA GLN A 202 -1.45 -0.57 20.15
C GLN A 202 -1.76 0.86 19.69
N ARG A 203 -2.09 1.03 18.43
CA ARG A 203 -2.38 2.32 17.79
C ARG A 203 -3.84 2.45 17.38
N PHE A 204 -4.51 1.33 17.13
CA PHE A 204 -5.88 1.30 16.61
C PHE A 204 -6.73 0.30 17.38
N ASP A 205 -8.04 0.52 17.35
CA ASP A 205 -9.02 -0.44 17.81
C ASP A 205 -8.97 -1.70 16.95
N PRO A 206 -8.89 -2.90 17.54
CA PRO A 206 -8.81 -4.15 16.78
C PRO A 206 -10.04 -4.40 15.90
N GLY A 207 -11.22 -3.95 16.32
CA GLY A 207 -12.46 -4.08 15.53
C GLY A 207 -12.41 -3.25 14.25
N ALA A 208 -11.94 -1.99 14.32
CA ALA A 208 -11.77 -1.15 13.15
C ALA A 208 -10.74 -1.75 12.16
N ILE A 209 -9.63 -2.26 12.69
CA ILE A 209 -8.61 -2.95 11.86
C ILE A 209 -9.17 -4.21 11.23
N TYR A 210 -9.91 -5.04 11.97
CA TYR A 210 -10.55 -6.24 11.44
C TYR A 210 -11.45 -5.90 10.24
N LEU A 211 -12.26 -4.85 10.35
CA LEU A 211 -13.12 -4.41 9.26
C LEU A 211 -12.32 -3.95 8.03
N VAL A 212 -11.24 -3.19 8.23
CA VAL A 212 -10.35 -2.78 7.11
C VAL A 212 -9.69 -4.01 6.48
N GLN A 213 -9.17 -4.95 7.28
CA GLN A 213 -8.58 -6.19 6.78
C GLN A 213 -9.60 -7.00 5.98
N ASN A 214 -10.86 -7.10 6.45
CA ASN A 214 -11.93 -7.76 5.71
C ASN A 214 -12.17 -7.09 4.35
N ALA A 215 -12.23 -5.76 4.30
CA ALA A 215 -12.35 -5.04 3.04
C ALA A 215 -11.12 -5.23 2.13
N MET A 216 -9.91 -5.35 2.71
CA MET A 216 -8.68 -5.67 1.95
C MET A 216 -8.66 -7.12 1.45
N GLN A 217 -9.26 -8.07 2.17
CA GLN A 217 -9.47 -9.43 1.65
C GLN A 217 -10.42 -9.43 0.44
N ARG A 218 -11.43 -8.55 0.43
CA ARG A 218 -12.30 -8.35 -0.73
C ARG A 218 -11.55 -7.80 -1.95
N VAL A 219 -10.54 -6.94 -1.76
CA VAL A 219 -9.64 -6.54 -2.86
C VAL A 219 -9.06 -7.76 -3.55
N MET A 220 -8.67 -8.80 -2.78
CA MET A 220 -8.04 -10.01 -3.29
C MET A 220 -9.04 -11.02 -3.86
N ARG A 221 -10.28 -11.07 -3.35
CA ARG A 221 -11.29 -12.05 -3.79
C ARG A 221 -12.09 -11.58 -5.02
N GLU A 222 -12.51 -10.34 -5.03
CA GLU A 222 -13.44 -9.80 -6.03
C GLU A 222 -12.98 -8.50 -6.68
N GLY A 223 -11.97 -7.83 -6.10
CA GLY A 223 -11.50 -6.52 -6.52
C GLY A 223 -10.28 -6.55 -7.44
N THR A 224 -9.47 -5.51 -7.33
CA THR A 224 -8.29 -5.27 -8.19
C THR A 224 -7.18 -6.30 -8.04
N GLY A 225 -7.17 -7.08 -6.95
CA GLY A 225 -6.21 -8.15 -6.67
C GLY A 225 -6.69 -9.56 -7.03
N ARG A 226 -7.89 -9.73 -7.58
CA ARG A 226 -8.55 -11.05 -7.76
C ARG A 226 -7.75 -12.07 -8.56
N SER A 227 -6.86 -11.63 -9.44
CA SER A 227 -6.02 -12.54 -10.24
C SER A 227 -5.06 -13.39 -9.40
N VAL A 228 -4.84 -13.07 -8.14
CA VAL A 228 -3.98 -13.85 -7.22
C VAL A 228 -4.49 -15.28 -7.05
N TYR A 229 -5.81 -15.44 -6.89
CA TYR A 229 -6.42 -16.74 -6.63
C TYR A 229 -6.54 -17.65 -7.87
N SER A 230 -6.10 -17.18 -9.04
CA SER A 230 -5.83 -18.08 -10.17
C SER A 230 -4.51 -18.88 -10.01
N GLN A 231 -3.66 -18.50 -9.04
CA GLN A 231 -2.33 -19.07 -8.83
C GLN A 231 -2.09 -19.52 -7.38
N LEU A 232 -2.85 -19.03 -6.42
CA LEU A 232 -2.75 -19.34 -5.00
C LEU A 232 -4.07 -19.87 -4.46
N PRO A 233 -4.05 -20.75 -3.44
CA PRO A 233 -5.28 -21.24 -2.81
C PRO A 233 -6.06 -20.11 -2.12
N ALA A 234 -7.38 -20.12 -2.28
CA ALA A 234 -8.26 -19.15 -1.62
C ALA A 234 -8.28 -19.29 -0.08
N SER A 235 -7.84 -20.43 0.44
CA SER A 235 -7.70 -20.69 1.89
C SER A 235 -6.64 -19.86 2.58
N LEU A 236 -5.70 -19.24 1.83
CA LEU A 236 -4.67 -18.37 2.41
C LEU A 236 -5.22 -17.05 2.98
N ASN A 237 -6.48 -16.71 2.73
CA ASN A 237 -7.13 -15.51 3.26
C ASN A 237 -6.29 -14.22 3.11
N LEU A 238 -5.71 -14.04 1.94
CA LEU A 238 -4.81 -12.93 1.65
C LEU A 238 -5.54 -11.58 1.71
N ALA A 239 -4.91 -10.60 2.32
CA ALA A 239 -5.35 -9.22 2.30
C ALA A 239 -4.30 -8.35 1.59
N GLY A 240 -4.74 -7.33 0.85
CA GLY A 240 -3.79 -6.49 0.13
C GLY A 240 -4.44 -5.33 -0.60
N LYS A 241 -3.59 -4.53 -1.23
CA LYS A 241 -4.01 -3.38 -2.02
C LYS A 241 -3.07 -3.15 -3.19
N THR A 242 -3.63 -2.92 -4.36
CA THR A 242 -2.91 -2.42 -5.54
C THR A 242 -2.75 -0.92 -5.48
N GLY A 243 -1.63 -0.41 -5.94
CA GLY A 243 -1.36 1.00 -6.13
C GLY A 243 -0.87 1.27 -7.56
N THR A 244 -1.33 2.37 -8.14
CA THR A 244 -0.84 2.88 -9.42
C THR A 244 -0.79 4.38 -9.29
N SER A 245 0.36 4.99 -9.56
CA SER A 245 0.47 6.44 -9.61
C SER A 245 -0.04 6.99 -10.95
N ASN A 246 -0.21 8.31 -11.01
CA ASN A 246 -0.65 8.97 -12.24
C ASN A 246 0.24 8.59 -13.42
N ASP A 247 -0.37 8.45 -14.59
CA ASP A 247 0.31 8.06 -15.84
C ASP A 247 0.98 6.68 -15.80
N SER A 248 0.63 5.81 -14.82
CA SER A 248 1.25 4.50 -14.64
C SER A 248 2.78 4.56 -14.49
N ARG A 249 3.31 5.56 -13.78
CA ARG A 249 4.75 5.71 -13.52
C ARG A 249 5.22 4.70 -12.50
N ASP A 250 4.41 4.45 -11.47
CA ASP A 250 4.68 3.52 -10.39
C ASP A 250 3.59 2.45 -10.31
N SER A 251 4.02 1.21 -10.24
CA SER A 251 3.18 0.04 -9.99
C SER A 251 3.52 -0.47 -8.59
N TRP A 252 2.52 -0.52 -7.70
CA TRP A 252 2.65 -0.92 -6.32
C TRP A 252 1.73 -2.07 -5.98
N PHE A 253 2.20 -2.92 -5.09
CA PHE A 253 1.35 -3.86 -4.37
C PHE A 253 1.87 -4.05 -2.94
N ALA A 254 0.98 -3.93 -1.96
CA ALA A 254 1.23 -4.29 -0.57
C ALA A 254 0.18 -5.31 -0.15
N GLY A 255 0.61 -6.46 0.32
CA GLY A 255 -0.28 -7.53 0.72
C GLY A 255 0.33 -8.45 1.76
N PHE A 256 -0.53 -9.09 2.54
CA PHE A 256 -0.11 -9.94 3.64
C PHE A 256 -0.98 -11.19 3.78
N SER A 257 -0.38 -12.22 4.33
CA SER A 257 -0.98 -13.39 4.96
C SER A 257 -0.88 -13.25 6.48
N GLN A 258 -1.12 -14.32 7.21
CA GLN A 258 -0.87 -14.35 8.65
C GLN A 258 0.62 -14.17 8.97
N ASP A 259 1.53 -14.76 8.18
CA ASP A 259 2.94 -14.88 8.50
C ASP A 259 3.84 -13.88 7.76
N LEU A 260 3.41 -13.39 6.61
CA LEU A 260 4.22 -12.55 5.74
C LEU A 260 3.48 -11.28 5.31
N LEU A 261 4.14 -10.14 5.46
CA LEU A 261 3.80 -8.90 4.77
C LEU A 261 4.84 -8.66 3.68
N THR A 262 4.37 -8.43 2.46
CA THR A 262 5.27 -8.17 1.33
C THR A 262 4.82 -6.93 0.57
N VAL A 263 5.76 -6.02 0.34
CA VAL A 263 5.57 -4.81 -0.46
C VAL A 263 6.43 -4.91 -1.71
N VAL A 264 5.83 -4.66 -2.87
CA VAL A 264 6.50 -4.63 -4.17
C VAL A 264 6.26 -3.27 -4.83
N TRP A 265 7.33 -2.67 -5.30
CA TRP A 265 7.32 -1.51 -6.19
C TRP A 265 7.99 -1.84 -7.51
N MET A 266 7.44 -1.30 -8.59
CA MET A 266 8.04 -1.31 -9.91
C MET A 266 7.83 0.05 -10.56
N GLY A 267 8.88 0.56 -11.21
CA GLY A 267 8.87 1.85 -11.87
C GLY A 267 10.20 2.12 -12.57
N ARG A 268 10.34 3.30 -13.13
CA ARG A 268 11.57 3.74 -13.80
C ARG A 268 12.30 4.74 -12.92
N ASP A 269 13.62 4.73 -12.93
CA ASP A 269 14.43 5.68 -12.15
C ASP A 269 14.26 7.13 -12.62
N ASP A 270 14.06 7.32 -13.91
CA ASP A 270 13.80 8.61 -14.55
C ASP A 270 12.33 9.10 -14.35
N ASN A 271 11.53 8.38 -13.56
CA ASN A 271 10.12 8.66 -13.36
C ASN A 271 9.28 8.63 -14.64
N GLY A 272 9.73 7.92 -15.68
CA GLY A 272 9.03 7.71 -16.94
C GLY A 272 7.77 6.85 -16.76
N LYS A 273 6.85 6.93 -17.75
CA LYS A 273 5.65 6.08 -17.80
C LYS A 273 6.04 4.62 -18.02
N THR A 274 5.28 3.72 -17.44
CA THR A 274 5.40 2.28 -17.65
C THR A 274 4.10 1.70 -18.20
N PRO A 275 4.12 0.54 -18.86
CA PRO A 275 2.89 -0.15 -19.27
C PRO A 275 2.28 -0.97 -18.10
N LEU A 276 2.65 -0.69 -16.85
CA LEU A 276 2.29 -1.47 -15.68
C LEU A 276 1.33 -0.71 -14.77
N THR A 277 0.36 -1.44 -14.26
CA THR A 277 -0.47 -1.02 -13.12
C THR A 277 -0.12 -1.87 -11.90
N GLY A 278 -0.64 -1.54 -10.72
CA GLY A 278 -0.48 -2.37 -9.54
C GLY A 278 -0.92 -3.82 -9.77
N ALA A 279 -1.99 -4.03 -10.53
CA ALA A 279 -2.51 -5.36 -10.85
C ALA A 279 -1.67 -6.13 -11.90
N THR A 280 -1.14 -5.43 -12.91
CA THR A 280 -0.43 -6.08 -14.03
C THR A 280 1.10 -6.12 -13.85
N GLY A 281 1.63 -5.41 -12.87
CA GLY A 281 3.04 -5.34 -12.51
C GLY A 281 3.33 -5.92 -11.13
N ALA A 282 3.29 -5.09 -10.11
CA ALA A 282 3.72 -5.43 -8.75
C ALA A 282 2.96 -6.63 -8.15
N LEU A 283 1.65 -6.75 -8.36
CA LEU A 283 0.86 -7.91 -7.91
C LEU A 283 1.37 -9.21 -8.51
N GLN A 284 1.80 -9.20 -9.78
CA GLN A 284 2.29 -10.42 -10.46
C GLN A 284 3.63 -10.89 -9.87
N VAL A 285 4.50 -9.93 -9.51
CA VAL A 285 5.77 -10.23 -8.80
C VAL A 285 5.47 -10.77 -7.42
N TRP A 286 4.58 -10.12 -6.67
CA TRP A 286 4.12 -10.53 -5.35
C TRP A 286 3.53 -11.97 -5.37
N THR A 287 2.62 -12.24 -6.30
CA THR A 287 2.00 -13.56 -6.47
C THR A 287 3.04 -14.64 -6.77
N GLY A 288 4.02 -14.31 -7.65
CA GLY A 288 5.11 -15.22 -7.98
C GLY A 288 6.04 -15.53 -6.81
N PHE A 289 6.21 -14.57 -5.89
CA PHE A 289 6.92 -14.77 -4.63
C PHE A 289 6.10 -15.67 -3.69
N MET A 290 4.88 -15.28 -3.34
CA MET A 290 4.02 -15.99 -2.39
C MET A 290 3.74 -17.45 -2.78
N ARG A 291 3.82 -17.79 -4.06
CA ARG A 291 3.70 -19.19 -4.53
C ARG A 291 4.89 -20.06 -4.13
N LYS A 292 6.03 -19.45 -3.75
CA LYS A 292 7.27 -20.16 -3.41
C LYS A 292 7.62 -20.04 -1.93
N ALA A 293 7.05 -19.06 -1.26
CA ALA A 293 7.16 -18.86 0.18
C ALA A 293 6.22 -19.82 0.92
#